data_bc4a3094ee44092cb033f646b0b989f1
#
_entry.id   bc4a3094ee44092cb033f646b0b989f1
#
_cell.length_a   1.000
_cell.length_b   1.000
_cell.length_c   1.000
_cell.angle_alpha   90.00
_cell.angle_beta   90.00
_cell.angle_gamma   90.00
#
_symmetry.space_group_name_H-M   'P 1'
#
loop_
_entity.id
_entity.type
_entity.pdbx_description
1 polymer ?
#
loop_
_entity_poly.entity_id
_entity_poly.type
_entity_poly.pdbx_seq_one_letter_code
_entity_poly.pdbx_strand_id
1 'polypeptide(L)'
;MTIFKTVRIAALASVLAGGTISAAGAADVVRHSEPGSHFPISTAIEVPPGATTIYLSGMGAPPVDKAADPKTLAAYGDTETQVRGALTRIQGELAKLKLTMGDVVNMHIYLVADPKLGKIDFPGMMKAYTEFYGTPAQPKLPTRSAFEVAHLANPGWLVEIEVVAVRTH
;
A
#
# COMPACT_ATOMS: atom_id res chain seq x y z
N MET A 1 -22.59 -86.01 20.47
CA MET A 1 -23.57 -84.90 20.51
C MET A 1 -22.72 -83.66 20.69
N THR A 2 -22.38 -83.04 19.57
CA THR A 2 -21.36 -81.96 19.52
C THR A 2 -22.11 -80.65 19.23
N ILE A 3 -22.03 -79.70 20.18
CA ILE A 3 -22.72 -78.41 20.07
C ILE A 3 -21.76 -77.39 19.45
N PHE A 4 -22.06 -76.94 18.24
CA PHE A 4 -21.35 -75.81 17.61
C PHE A 4 -21.91 -74.51 18.14
N LYS A 5 -21.04 -73.67 18.80
CA LYS A 5 -21.36 -72.29 19.19
C LYS A 5 -21.00 -71.37 18.03
N THR A 6 -22.00 -70.74 17.48
CA THR A 6 -21.84 -69.72 16.44
C THR A 6 -21.42 -68.39 17.07
N VAL A 7 -20.22 -67.91 16.77
CA VAL A 7 -19.74 -66.57 17.15
C VAL A 7 -20.22 -65.56 16.11
N ARG A 8 -21.05 -64.61 16.53
CA ARG A 8 -21.44 -63.46 15.68
C ARG A 8 -20.44 -62.32 15.89
N ILE A 9 -19.71 -61.99 14.84
CA ILE A 9 -18.81 -60.83 14.79
C ILE A 9 -19.69 -59.61 14.39
N ALA A 10 -19.83 -58.64 15.30
CA ALA A 10 -20.46 -57.37 15.00
C ALA A 10 -19.41 -56.44 14.37
N ALA A 11 -19.62 -56.07 13.10
CA ALA A 11 -18.78 -55.11 12.41
C ALA A 11 -19.21 -53.68 12.87
N LEU A 12 -18.30 -53.00 13.54
CA LEU A 12 -18.46 -51.59 13.90
C LEU A 12 -18.11 -50.72 12.68
N ALA A 13 -19.13 -50.13 12.04
CA ALA A 13 -18.95 -49.18 10.96
C ALA A 13 -18.60 -47.79 11.57
N SER A 14 -17.35 -47.39 11.47
CA SER A 14 -16.91 -46.05 11.83
C SER A 14 -17.34 -45.04 10.76
N VAL A 15 -18.33 -44.22 11.05
CA VAL A 15 -18.72 -43.07 10.22
C VAL A 15 -17.69 -41.97 10.43
N LEU A 16 -16.79 -41.79 9.46
CA LEU A 16 -15.95 -40.60 9.36
C LEU A 16 -16.84 -39.44 8.95
N ALA A 17 -17.20 -38.58 9.91
CA ALA A 17 -17.83 -37.30 9.64
C ALA A 17 -16.76 -36.40 9.01
N GLY A 18 -16.76 -36.34 7.68
CA GLY A 18 -15.93 -35.38 6.91
C GLY A 18 -16.45 -33.97 7.18
N GLY A 19 -15.84 -33.29 8.14
CA GLY A 19 -16.05 -31.84 8.33
C GLY A 19 -15.53 -31.12 7.09
N THR A 20 -16.40 -30.52 6.31
CA THR A 20 -16.03 -29.56 5.28
C THR A 20 -15.42 -28.34 5.98
N ILE A 21 -14.10 -28.20 5.92
CA ILE A 21 -13.41 -26.95 6.28
C ILE A 21 -13.87 -25.94 5.22
N SER A 22 -14.87 -25.11 5.58
CA SER A 22 -15.21 -23.93 4.80
C SER A 22 -13.97 -23.05 4.78
N ALA A 23 -13.34 -22.88 3.63
CA ALA A 23 -12.30 -21.87 3.47
C ALA A 23 -12.95 -20.53 3.83
N ALA A 24 -12.59 -19.97 4.98
CA ALA A 24 -12.97 -18.61 5.31
C ALA A 24 -12.44 -17.73 4.19
N GLY A 25 -13.31 -17.08 3.43
CA GLY A 25 -12.91 -16.12 2.42
C GLY A 25 -11.96 -15.12 3.05
N ALA A 26 -10.89 -14.75 2.33
CA ALA A 26 -9.95 -13.75 2.81
C ALA A 26 -10.73 -12.48 3.20
N ALA A 27 -10.59 -12.04 4.43
CA ALA A 27 -11.25 -10.83 4.89
C ALA A 27 -10.61 -9.61 4.21
N ASP A 28 -11.44 -8.64 3.82
CA ASP A 28 -10.97 -7.43 3.17
C ASP A 28 -10.35 -6.43 4.17
N VAL A 29 -9.49 -5.55 3.64
CA VAL A 29 -9.00 -4.38 4.37
C VAL A 29 -10.14 -3.39 4.58
N VAL A 30 -10.45 -3.06 5.84
CA VAL A 30 -11.47 -2.07 6.19
C VAL A 30 -10.83 -0.69 6.26
N ARG A 31 -11.42 0.28 5.57
CA ARG A 31 -10.94 1.67 5.50
C ARG A 31 -11.97 2.60 6.13
N HIS A 32 -11.54 3.38 7.11
CA HIS A 32 -12.35 4.38 7.79
C HIS A 32 -12.02 5.77 7.24
N SER A 33 -13.04 6.58 7.05
CA SER A 33 -12.92 7.97 6.63
C SER A 33 -13.71 8.87 7.56
N GLU A 34 -13.29 10.11 7.72
CA GLU A 34 -14.05 11.10 8.47
C GLU A 34 -15.38 11.38 7.76
N PRO A 35 -16.54 11.25 8.45
CA PRO A 35 -17.83 11.53 7.84
C PRO A 35 -17.91 12.95 7.26
N GLY A 36 -18.31 13.05 6.00
CA GLY A 36 -18.43 14.34 5.29
C GLY A 36 -17.10 14.94 4.81
N SER A 37 -15.97 14.30 5.07
CA SER A 37 -14.67 14.74 4.54
C SER A 37 -14.50 14.32 3.08
N HIS A 38 -14.03 15.27 2.26
CA HIS A 38 -13.57 15.01 0.89
C HIS A 38 -12.04 14.97 0.79
N PHE A 39 -11.34 15.01 1.93
CA PHE A 39 -9.88 14.92 1.92
C PHE A 39 -9.46 13.48 1.60
N PRO A 40 -8.61 13.24 0.57
CA PRO A 40 -8.41 11.92 -0.01
C PRO A 40 -7.44 11.05 0.81
N ILE A 41 -7.76 10.79 2.07
CA ILE A 41 -7.05 9.86 2.96
C ILE A 41 -8.06 9.06 3.80
N SER A 42 -7.65 7.88 4.25
CA SER A 42 -8.34 7.17 5.35
C SER A 42 -7.87 7.71 6.70
N THR A 43 -8.77 7.80 7.68
CA THR A 43 -8.44 8.15 9.07
C THR A 43 -7.84 6.97 9.82
N ALA A 44 -8.29 5.75 9.51
CA ALA A 44 -7.77 4.50 10.04
C ALA A 44 -7.95 3.36 9.02
N ILE A 45 -7.14 2.32 9.16
CA ILE A 45 -7.26 1.10 8.35
C ILE A 45 -7.09 -0.12 9.24
N GLU A 46 -8.02 -1.07 9.12
CA GLU A 46 -7.89 -2.38 9.73
C GLU A 46 -7.39 -3.38 8.70
N VAL A 47 -6.30 -4.06 9.04
CA VAL A 47 -5.71 -5.12 8.24
C VAL A 47 -6.18 -6.46 8.80
N PRO A 48 -6.79 -7.33 7.99
CA PRO A 48 -7.33 -8.58 8.48
C PRO A 48 -6.24 -9.56 8.89
N PRO A 49 -6.54 -10.49 9.81
CA PRO A 49 -5.61 -11.57 10.18
C PRO A 49 -5.19 -12.39 8.95
N GLY A 50 -3.92 -12.78 8.92
CA GLY A 50 -3.36 -13.60 7.83
C GLY A 50 -2.94 -12.83 6.57
N ALA A 51 -3.23 -11.54 6.49
CA ALA A 51 -2.73 -10.70 5.39
C ALA A 51 -1.21 -10.55 5.46
N THR A 52 -0.55 -10.53 4.29
CA THR A 52 0.89 -10.26 4.18
C THR A 52 1.12 -8.76 4.09
N THR A 53 1.90 -8.21 5.01
CA THR A 53 2.33 -6.80 4.98
C THR A 53 3.61 -6.66 4.17
N ILE A 54 3.64 -5.70 3.26
CA ILE A 54 4.75 -5.42 2.35
C ILE A 54 5.19 -3.97 2.57
N TYR A 55 6.45 -3.78 2.97
CA TYR A 55 7.07 -2.47 3.16
C TYR A 55 7.88 -2.13 1.91
N LEU A 56 7.61 -1.00 1.30
CA LEU A 56 8.43 -0.44 0.24
C LEU A 56 9.33 0.66 0.83
N SER A 57 10.62 0.61 0.51
CA SER A 57 11.56 1.66 0.89
C SER A 57 11.17 3.00 0.29
N GLY A 58 11.67 4.09 0.89
CA GLY A 58 11.51 5.44 0.38
C GLY A 58 11.95 5.57 -1.08
N MET A 59 11.15 6.24 -1.89
CA MET A 59 11.39 6.46 -3.31
C MET A 59 11.29 7.95 -3.64
N GLY A 60 12.40 8.50 -4.14
CA GLY A 60 12.41 9.80 -4.81
C GLY A 60 12.02 9.66 -6.28
N ALA A 61 11.77 10.79 -6.93
CA ALA A 61 11.48 10.85 -8.36
C ALA A 61 12.69 10.40 -9.20
N PRO A 62 12.47 9.81 -10.38
CA PRO A 62 13.51 9.70 -11.38
C PRO A 62 13.80 11.08 -11.99
N PRO A 63 15.00 11.31 -12.53
CA PRO A 63 15.31 12.57 -13.20
C PRO A 63 14.43 12.77 -14.44
N VAL A 64 13.88 13.97 -14.59
CA VAL A 64 13.15 14.41 -15.79
C VAL A 64 14.07 15.03 -16.81
N ASP A 65 15.16 15.68 -16.37
CA ASP A 65 16.26 16.11 -17.22
C ASP A 65 17.53 15.30 -16.91
N LYS A 66 17.87 14.38 -17.80
CA LYS A 66 19.05 13.52 -17.67
C LYS A 66 20.37 14.21 -18.00
N ALA A 67 20.32 15.40 -18.61
CA ALA A 67 21.49 16.19 -18.91
C ALA A 67 21.90 17.12 -17.75
N ALA A 68 20.96 17.42 -16.85
CA ALA A 68 21.24 18.20 -15.65
C ALA A 68 22.04 17.41 -14.61
N ASP A 69 22.78 18.11 -13.75
CA ASP A 69 23.47 17.47 -12.64
C ASP A 69 22.46 16.77 -11.71
N PRO A 70 22.59 15.44 -11.49
CA PRO A 70 21.66 14.65 -10.68
C PRO A 70 21.63 15.02 -9.20
N LYS A 71 22.47 15.95 -8.75
CA LYS A 71 22.49 16.51 -7.39
C LYS A 71 21.75 17.84 -7.30
N THR A 72 21.09 18.27 -8.35
CA THR A 72 20.39 19.56 -8.41
C THR A 72 18.90 19.41 -8.67
N LEU A 73 18.13 20.39 -8.23
CA LEU A 73 16.69 20.46 -8.47
C LEU A 73 16.34 20.46 -9.98
N ALA A 74 17.24 21.00 -10.82
CA ALA A 74 17.04 21.05 -12.27
C ALA A 74 16.82 19.66 -12.88
N ALA A 75 17.46 18.62 -12.31
CA ALA A 75 17.30 17.26 -12.81
C ALA A 75 15.90 16.67 -12.53
N TYR A 76 15.20 17.15 -11.48
CA TYR A 76 13.98 16.47 -10.99
C TYR A 76 12.71 17.30 -11.10
N GLY A 77 12.84 18.62 -11.32
CA GLY A 77 11.72 19.55 -11.37
C GLY A 77 11.17 19.93 -9.99
N ASP A 78 9.99 20.51 -9.96
CA ASP A 78 9.31 20.98 -8.75
C ASP A 78 8.68 19.84 -7.93
N THR A 79 8.08 20.20 -6.81
CA THR A 79 7.42 19.24 -5.89
C THR A 79 6.34 18.43 -6.58
N GLU A 80 5.49 19.05 -7.40
CA GLU A 80 4.42 18.34 -8.14
C GLU A 80 5.03 17.27 -9.07
N THR A 81 6.03 17.65 -9.85
CA THR A 81 6.75 16.75 -10.77
C THR A 81 7.39 15.59 -10.02
N GLN A 82 8.02 15.87 -8.89
CA GLN A 82 8.69 14.85 -8.09
C GLN A 82 7.71 13.91 -7.40
N VAL A 83 6.60 14.39 -6.85
CA VAL A 83 5.56 13.52 -6.28
C VAL A 83 4.99 12.59 -7.34
N ARG A 84 4.65 13.12 -8.52
CA ARG A 84 4.17 12.29 -9.65
C ARG A 84 5.18 11.22 -10.03
N GLY A 85 6.45 11.58 -10.12
CA GLY A 85 7.54 10.66 -10.46
C GLY A 85 7.74 9.56 -9.40
N ALA A 86 7.72 9.93 -8.11
CA ALA A 86 7.85 8.99 -7.00
C ALA A 86 6.66 8.01 -6.94
N LEU A 87 5.42 8.51 -7.06
CA LEU A 87 4.22 7.66 -7.06
C LEU A 87 4.17 6.74 -8.29
N THR A 88 4.61 7.19 -9.45
CA THR A 88 4.76 6.33 -10.64
C THR A 88 5.77 5.19 -10.41
N ARG A 89 6.90 5.47 -9.74
CA ARG A 89 7.86 4.42 -9.37
C ARG A 89 7.24 3.43 -8.39
N ILE A 90 6.57 3.91 -7.34
CA ILE A 90 5.87 3.06 -6.37
C ILE A 90 4.85 2.16 -7.08
N GLN A 91 4.05 2.71 -7.98
CA GLN A 91 3.11 1.94 -8.79
C GLN A 91 3.81 0.83 -9.60
N GLY A 92 4.97 1.12 -10.19
CA GLY A 92 5.77 0.14 -10.91
C GLY A 92 6.33 -0.97 -10.01
N GLU A 93 6.79 -0.64 -8.79
CA GLU A 93 7.28 -1.65 -7.84
C GLU A 93 6.13 -2.52 -7.30
N LEU A 94 4.97 -1.93 -6.98
CA LEU A 94 3.78 -2.67 -6.60
C LEU A 94 3.35 -3.65 -7.70
N ALA A 95 3.36 -3.22 -8.97
CA ALA A 95 3.00 -4.07 -10.10
C ALA A 95 3.91 -5.30 -10.24
N LYS A 96 5.22 -5.18 -10.00
CA LYS A 96 6.18 -6.33 -9.96
C LYS A 96 5.80 -7.34 -8.88
N LEU A 97 5.18 -6.88 -7.80
CA LEU A 97 4.71 -7.70 -6.68
C LEU A 97 3.26 -8.19 -6.90
N LYS A 98 2.65 -7.92 -8.07
CA LYS A 98 1.23 -8.17 -8.38
C LYS A 98 0.28 -7.43 -7.45
N LEU A 99 0.66 -6.22 -7.04
CA LEU A 99 -0.12 -5.30 -6.22
C LEU A 99 -0.43 -4.03 -7.01
N THR A 100 -1.38 -3.25 -6.51
CA THR A 100 -1.83 -1.99 -7.08
C THR A 100 -1.71 -0.86 -6.05
N MET A 101 -1.94 0.39 -6.47
CA MET A 101 -2.05 1.53 -5.55
C MET A 101 -3.19 1.34 -4.53
N GLY A 102 -4.22 0.56 -4.88
CA GLY A 102 -5.34 0.23 -3.99
C GLY A 102 -4.97 -0.71 -2.83
N ASP A 103 -3.83 -1.38 -2.90
CA ASP A 103 -3.33 -2.27 -1.85
C ASP A 103 -2.48 -1.52 -0.81
N VAL A 104 -2.13 -0.25 -1.08
CA VAL A 104 -1.43 0.61 -0.12
C VAL A 104 -2.37 0.96 1.04
N VAL A 105 -1.89 0.74 2.26
CA VAL A 105 -2.62 0.99 3.51
C VAL A 105 -2.03 2.16 4.29
N ASN A 106 -0.74 2.43 4.14
CA ASN A 106 -0.08 3.56 4.80
C ASN A 106 0.93 4.23 3.87
N MET A 107 1.08 5.53 4.00
CA MET A 107 2.01 6.34 3.23
C MET A 107 2.62 7.44 4.10
N HIS A 108 3.94 7.61 4.00
CA HIS A 108 4.64 8.77 4.51
C HIS A 108 5.25 9.54 3.34
N ILE A 109 5.04 10.84 3.33
CA ILE A 109 5.59 11.77 2.34
C ILE A 109 6.53 12.73 3.07
N TYR A 110 7.82 12.62 2.79
CA TYR A 110 8.85 13.50 3.31
C TYR A 110 9.08 14.61 2.28
N LEU A 111 8.94 15.85 2.73
CA LEU A 111 9.02 17.05 1.90
C LEU A 111 10.18 17.95 2.36
N VAL A 112 10.97 18.42 1.45
CA VAL A 112 11.94 19.50 1.68
C VAL A 112 11.32 20.82 1.24
N ALA A 113 11.61 21.91 1.96
CA ALA A 113 11.18 23.25 1.56
C ALA A 113 11.61 23.56 0.12
N ASP A 114 10.68 23.96 -0.74
CA ASP A 114 11.00 24.43 -2.08
C ASP A 114 11.77 25.75 -1.96
N PRO A 115 12.97 25.85 -2.52
CA PRO A 115 13.80 27.05 -2.40
C PRO A 115 13.16 28.31 -3.00
N LYS A 116 12.21 28.16 -3.94
CA LYS A 116 11.45 29.28 -4.51
C LYS A 116 10.33 29.77 -3.59
N LEU A 117 9.79 28.87 -2.76
CA LEU A 117 8.66 29.16 -1.86
C LEU A 117 9.13 29.44 -0.42
N GLY A 118 10.33 28.99 -0.03
CA GLY A 118 10.82 29.06 1.35
C GLY A 118 10.07 28.16 2.33
N LYS A 119 9.26 27.22 1.83
CA LYS A 119 8.44 26.27 2.61
C LYS A 119 8.11 25.06 1.74
N ILE A 120 7.55 24.02 2.35
CA ILE A 120 7.05 22.87 1.57
C ILE A 120 5.93 23.31 0.63
N ASP A 121 5.93 22.79 -0.58
CA ASP A 121 4.83 22.97 -1.55
C ASP A 121 3.77 21.88 -1.36
N PHE A 122 2.98 22.03 -0.28
CA PHE A 122 1.86 21.14 -0.01
C PHE A 122 0.79 21.14 -1.11
N PRO A 123 0.40 22.28 -1.72
CA PRO A 123 -0.52 22.29 -2.86
C PRO A 123 0.00 21.51 -4.06
N GLY A 124 1.27 21.67 -4.45
CA GLY A 124 1.88 20.91 -5.55
C GLY A 124 1.92 19.42 -5.26
N MET A 125 2.26 19.04 -4.01
CA MET A 125 2.18 17.65 -3.57
C MET A 125 0.77 17.09 -3.72
N MET A 126 -0.26 17.82 -3.25
CA MET A 126 -1.65 17.39 -3.33
C MET A 126 -2.15 17.27 -4.77
N LYS A 127 -1.75 18.16 -5.65
CA LYS A 127 -2.14 18.13 -7.06
C LYS A 127 -1.68 16.83 -7.74
N ALA A 128 -0.44 16.41 -7.54
CA ALA A 128 0.05 15.15 -8.06
C ALA A 128 -0.56 13.93 -7.32
N TYR A 129 -0.71 14.00 -5.99
CA TYR A 129 -1.28 12.91 -5.19
C TYR A 129 -2.71 12.54 -5.65
N THR A 130 -3.55 13.51 -5.95
CA THR A 130 -4.94 13.27 -6.39
C THR A 130 -5.07 12.70 -7.80
N GLU A 131 -3.99 12.58 -8.54
CA GLU A 131 -3.95 11.80 -9.80
C GLU A 131 -3.93 10.29 -9.53
N PHE A 132 -3.43 9.88 -8.36
CA PHE A 132 -3.26 8.47 -7.98
C PHE A 132 -4.29 7.97 -6.97
N TYR A 133 -4.87 8.84 -6.16
CA TYR A 133 -5.79 8.50 -5.08
C TYR A 133 -7.05 9.36 -5.06
N GLY A 134 -8.17 8.77 -4.67
CA GLY A 134 -9.45 9.46 -4.64
C GLY A 134 -10.07 9.68 -6.03
N THR A 135 -9.59 8.95 -7.03
CA THR A 135 -10.16 8.95 -8.38
C THR A 135 -11.23 7.86 -8.51
N PRO A 136 -12.16 7.94 -9.48
CA PRO A 136 -13.09 6.83 -9.75
C PRO A 136 -12.39 5.51 -10.05
N ALA A 137 -11.20 5.55 -10.67
CA ALA A 137 -10.40 4.35 -10.98
C ALA A 137 -9.65 3.82 -9.75
N GLN A 138 -9.32 4.67 -8.78
CA GLN A 138 -8.62 4.31 -7.54
C GLN A 138 -9.27 4.99 -6.32
N PRO A 139 -10.40 4.45 -5.83
CA PRO A 139 -11.14 5.03 -4.70
C PRO A 139 -10.60 4.61 -3.32
N LYS A 140 -9.76 3.56 -3.24
CA LYS A 140 -9.23 3.05 -1.96
C LYS A 140 -8.12 3.97 -1.46
N LEU A 141 -8.33 4.61 -0.33
CA LEU A 141 -7.42 5.61 0.24
C LEU A 141 -6.50 5.00 1.29
N PRO A 142 -5.19 5.32 1.32
CA PRO A 142 -4.31 4.97 2.43
C PRO A 142 -4.51 5.93 3.62
N THR A 143 -4.07 5.55 4.82
CA THR A 143 -3.66 6.54 5.83
C THR A 143 -2.42 7.25 5.31
N ARG A 144 -2.29 8.56 5.57
CA ARG A 144 -1.15 9.34 5.09
C ARG A 144 -0.72 10.41 6.08
N SER A 145 0.60 10.52 6.26
CA SER A 145 1.22 11.68 6.89
C SER A 145 2.18 12.36 5.92
N ALA A 146 2.27 13.68 5.98
CA ALA A 146 3.25 14.46 5.22
C ALA A 146 4.04 15.32 6.20
N PHE A 147 5.37 15.29 6.07
CA PHE A 147 6.31 15.93 7.00
C PHE A 147 7.27 16.84 6.25
N GLU A 148 7.60 17.98 6.85
CA GLU A 148 8.77 18.71 6.44
C GLU A 148 10.00 18.08 7.07
N VAL A 149 11.07 17.88 6.24
CA VAL A 149 12.38 17.42 6.68
C VAL A 149 13.45 18.40 6.21
N ALA A 150 14.55 18.44 6.93
CA ALA A 150 15.63 19.39 6.62
C ALA A 150 16.26 19.14 5.23
N HIS A 151 16.44 17.87 4.87
CA HIS A 151 17.00 17.44 3.57
C HIS A 151 16.72 15.96 3.36
N LEU A 152 16.89 15.50 2.13
CA LEU A 152 16.85 14.11 1.71
C LEU A 152 18.24 13.65 1.27
N ALA A 153 18.39 12.33 1.04
CA ALA A 153 19.67 11.73 0.67
C ALA A 153 20.26 12.29 -0.64
N ASN A 154 19.39 12.66 -1.59
CA ASN A 154 19.79 13.37 -2.80
C ASN A 154 19.44 14.86 -2.66
N PRO A 155 20.42 15.78 -2.78
CA PRO A 155 20.17 17.21 -2.68
C PRO A 155 19.22 17.79 -3.74
N GLY A 156 19.03 17.11 -4.87
CA GLY A 156 18.07 17.50 -5.91
C GLY A 156 16.62 17.06 -5.59
N TRP A 157 16.40 16.31 -4.53
CA TRP A 157 15.06 15.85 -4.16
C TRP A 157 14.37 16.82 -3.21
N LEU A 158 13.12 17.14 -3.55
CA LEU A 158 12.15 17.82 -2.69
C LEU A 158 11.18 16.83 -2.03
N VAL A 159 11.15 15.57 -2.53
CA VAL A 159 10.16 14.57 -2.10
C VAL A 159 10.81 13.19 -2.04
N GLU A 160 10.49 12.47 -0.96
CA GLU A 160 10.65 11.03 -0.86
C GLU A 160 9.37 10.43 -0.28
N ILE A 161 8.92 9.30 -0.81
CA ILE A 161 7.67 8.65 -0.41
C ILE A 161 7.95 7.19 -0.06
N GLU A 162 7.51 6.76 1.11
CA GLU A 162 7.48 5.34 1.49
C GLU A 162 6.03 4.88 1.67
N VAL A 163 5.78 3.60 1.41
CA VAL A 163 4.46 3.02 1.55
C VAL A 163 4.49 1.65 2.19
N VAL A 164 3.40 1.32 2.88
CA VAL A 164 3.08 -0.03 3.32
C VAL A 164 1.89 -0.52 2.53
N ALA A 165 2.01 -1.68 1.89
CA ALA A 165 0.94 -2.33 1.17
C ALA A 165 0.56 -3.66 1.84
N VAL A 166 -0.64 -4.16 1.54
CA VAL A 166 -1.16 -5.40 2.10
C VAL A 166 -1.69 -6.30 0.99
N ARG A 167 -1.33 -7.59 1.08
CA ARG A 167 -1.89 -8.66 0.25
C ARG A 167 -2.79 -9.52 1.13
N THR A 168 -4.06 -9.66 0.78
CA THR A 168 -5.06 -10.42 1.55
C THR A 168 -5.25 -11.86 1.05
N HIS A 169 -4.58 -12.25 -0.05
CA HIS A 169 -4.68 -13.61 -0.66
C HIS A 169 -3.50 -13.92 -1.58
#